data_f962a99c2e87b48cee96622868feb106
#
_entry.id   f962a99c2e87b48cee96622868feb106
#
_cell.length_a   1.000
_cell.length_b   1.000
_cell.length_c   1.000
_cell.angle_alpha   90.00
_cell.angle_beta   90.00
_cell.angle_gamma   90.00
#
_symmetry.space_group_name_H-M   'P 1'
#
loop_
_entity.id
_entity.type
_entity.pdbx_description
1 polymer ?
#
loop_
_entity_poly.entity_id
_entity_poly.type
_entity_poly.pdbx_seq_one_letter_code
_entity_poly.pdbx_strand_id
1 'polypeptide(L)'
;MRLDKFLTECGLGSRKEVKSLLTSGKIKVNGEIVKNPQSNIKENEDKVEYNNRVLEYSKFRYYIMNKKAGYITAVEDPREKTVMELLPDWVIKKELAPVGRLDKDTEGLLVLTNDGQLAH
;
A
#
# COMPACT_ATOMS: atom_id res chain seq x y z
N MET A 1 -5.19 3.17 -16.41
CA MET A 1 -4.07 3.33 -15.42
C MET A 1 -2.80 2.74 -16.00
N ARG A 2 -1.65 3.37 -15.77
CA ARG A 2 -0.37 2.78 -16.17
C ARG A 2 -0.07 1.55 -15.32
N LEU A 3 0.53 0.55 -15.94
CA LEU A 3 0.85 -0.72 -15.26
C LEU A 3 1.81 -0.52 -14.08
N ASP A 4 2.82 0.34 -14.21
CA ASP A 4 3.76 0.62 -13.11
C ASP A 4 3.04 1.24 -11.91
N LYS A 5 2.10 2.14 -12.15
CA LYS A 5 1.27 2.72 -11.09
C LYS A 5 0.41 1.66 -10.43
N PHE A 6 -0.24 0.81 -11.20
CA PHE A 6 -1.05 -0.29 -10.68
C PHE A 6 -0.25 -1.18 -9.73
N LEU A 7 0.96 -1.57 -10.15
CA LEU A 7 1.81 -2.46 -9.36
C LEU A 7 2.29 -1.80 -8.06
N THR A 8 2.63 -0.52 -8.09
CA THR A 8 2.96 0.22 -6.87
C THR A 8 1.76 0.34 -5.94
N GLU A 9 0.58 0.60 -6.48
CA GLU A 9 -0.66 0.67 -5.69
C GLU A 9 -1.03 -0.69 -5.08
N CYS A 10 -0.64 -1.79 -5.72
CA CYS A 10 -0.81 -3.15 -5.18
C CYS A 10 0.26 -3.53 -4.16
N GLY A 11 1.22 -2.66 -3.90
CA GLY A 11 2.22 -2.88 -2.86
C GLY A 11 3.40 -3.74 -3.24
N LEU A 12 3.68 -3.91 -4.54
CA LEU A 12 4.82 -4.73 -4.99
C LEU A 12 6.18 -4.06 -4.79
N GLY A 13 6.22 -2.78 -4.47
CA GLY A 13 7.44 -2.06 -4.21
C GLY A 13 7.42 -0.64 -4.73
N SER A 14 8.57 -0.01 -4.72
CA SER A 14 8.77 1.33 -5.27
C SER A 14 8.66 1.30 -6.80
N ARG A 15 8.59 2.48 -7.42
CA ARG A 15 8.60 2.60 -8.88
C ARG A 15 9.80 1.90 -9.50
N LYS A 16 10.98 2.05 -8.90
CA LYS A 16 12.21 1.43 -9.38
C LYS A 16 12.14 -0.10 -9.28
N GLU A 17 11.68 -0.61 -8.15
CA GLU A 17 11.53 -2.04 -7.93
C GLU A 17 10.51 -2.65 -8.90
N VAL A 18 9.39 -1.98 -9.11
CA VAL A 18 8.34 -2.39 -10.03
C VAL A 18 8.85 -2.44 -11.48
N LYS A 19 9.63 -1.44 -11.90
CA LYS A 19 10.26 -1.46 -13.23
C LYS A 19 11.17 -2.66 -13.41
N SER A 20 11.94 -2.99 -12.38
CA SER A 20 12.81 -4.17 -12.40
C SER A 20 12.02 -5.47 -12.55
N LEU A 21 10.89 -5.59 -11.86
CA LEU A 21 9.99 -6.74 -12.00
C LEU A 21 9.44 -6.86 -13.44
N LEU A 22 9.04 -5.74 -14.02
CA LEU A 22 8.52 -5.70 -15.38
C LEU A 22 9.58 -6.10 -16.42
N THR A 23 10.76 -5.51 -16.35
CA THR A 23 11.84 -5.81 -17.29
C THR A 23 12.34 -7.24 -17.15
N SER A 24 12.22 -7.83 -15.97
CA SER A 24 12.60 -9.24 -15.71
C SER A 24 11.56 -10.25 -16.21
N GLY A 25 10.44 -9.78 -16.76
CA GLY A 25 9.40 -10.66 -17.29
C GLY A 25 8.58 -11.38 -16.24
N LYS A 26 8.47 -10.82 -15.05
CA LYS A 26 7.77 -11.45 -13.92
C LYS A 26 6.29 -11.08 -13.81
N ILE A 27 5.83 -10.14 -14.63
CA ILE A 27 4.47 -9.64 -14.61
C ILE A 27 3.71 -10.13 -15.85
N LYS A 28 2.53 -10.67 -15.65
CA LYS A 28 1.62 -11.08 -16.71
C LYS A 28 0.34 -10.26 -16.65
N VAL A 29 -0.14 -9.86 -17.82
CA VAL A 29 -1.45 -9.21 -17.97
C VAL A 29 -2.27 -10.09 -18.91
N ASN A 30 -3.40 -10.60 -18.43
CA ASN A 30 -4.27 -11.50 -19.20
C ASN A 30 -3.51 -12.70 -19.76
N GLY A 31 -2.58 -13.26 -18.99
CA GLY A 31 -1.81 -14.44 -19.35
C GLY A 31 -0.56 -14.18 -20.17
N GLU A 32 -0.30 -12.95 -20.58
CA GLU A 32 0.87 -12.59 -21.40
C GLU A 32 1.88 -11.76 -20.58
N ILE A 33 3.17 -12.03 -20.79
CA ILE A 33 4.22 -11.26 -20.13
C ILE A 33 4.24 -9.85 -20.73
N VAL A 34 4.15 -8.84 -19.86
CA VAL A 34 4.24 -7.43 -20.24
C VAL A 34 5.43 -6.81 -19.54
N LYS A 35 6.33 -6.19 -20.30
CA LYS A 35 7.57 -5.59 -19.78
C LYS A 35 7.55 -4.07 -19.78
N ASN A 36 6.63 -3.44 -20.48
CA ASN A 36 6.55 -1.99 -20.59
C ASN A 36 5.82 -1.37 -19.39
N PRO A 37 6.53 -0.58 -18.55
CA PRO A 37 5.89 0.06 -17.38
C PRO A 37 4.76 1.01 -17.74
N GLN A 38 4.78 1.56 -18.97
CA GLN A 38 3.79 2.54 -19.41
C GLN A 38 2.54 1.89 -20.03
N SER A 39 2.51 0.55 -20.13
CA SER A 39 1.34 -0.14 -20.65
C SER A 39 0.09 0.28 -19.90
N ASN A 40 -0.97 0.58 -20.63
CA ASN A 40 -2.24 0.96 -20.03
C ASN A 40 -3.05 -0.28 -19.68
N ILE A 41 -3.59 -0.32 -18.47
CA ILE A 41 -4.47 -1.40 -18.03
C ILE A 41 -5.78 -0.84 -17.48
N LYS A 42 -6.81 -1.68 -17.51
CA LYS A 42 -8.10 -1.40 -16.88
C LYS A 42 -8.15 -2.19 -15.59
N GLU A 43 -8.04 -1.51 -14.46
CA GLU A 43 -7.83 -2.12 -13.14
C GLU A 43 -8.94 -3.07 -12.70
N ASN A 44 -10.14 -2.91 -13.24
CA ASN A 44 -11.29 -3.76 -12.90
C ASN A 44 -11.58 -4.85 -13.93
N GLU A 45 -10.88 -4.86 -15.06
CA GLU A 45 -11.11 -5.81 -16.17
C GLU A 45 -9.90 -6.67 -16.45
N ASP A 46 -8.70 -6.07 -16.42
CA ASP A 46 -7.47 -6.79 -16.75
C ASP A 46 -6.98 -7.59 -15.56
N LYS A 47 -6.57 -8.83 -15.84
CA LYS A 47 -6.03 -9.75 -14.84
C LYS A 47 -4.51 -9.61 -14.83
N VAL A 48 -3.99 -8.99 -13.78
CA VAL A 48 -2.55 -8.79 -13.59
C VAL A 48 -2.03 -9.81 -12.59
N GLU A 49 -0.96 -10.53 -12.94
CA GLU A 49 -0.40 -11.60 -12.13
C GLU A 49 1.08 -11.40 -11.82
N TYR A 50 1.47 -11.78 -10.61
CA TYR A 50 2.85 -11.87 -10.16
C TYR A 50 2.99 -13.14 -9.31
N ASN A 51 4.00 -13.98 -9.63
CA ASN A 51 4.23 -15.26 -8.93
C ASN A 51 2.99 -16.15 -8.87
N ASN A 52 2.26 -16.25 -10.00
CA ASN A 52 1.03 -17.03 -10.14
C ASN A 52 -0.11 -16.56 -9.22
N ARG A 53 -0.03 -15.34 -8.71
CA ARG A 53 -1.11 -14.72 -7.94
C ARG A 53 -1.73 -13.59 -8.72
N VAL A 54 -3.05 -13.55 -8.77
CA VAL A 54 -3.79 -12.41 -9.32
C VAL A 54 -3.73 -11.27 -8.31
N LEU A 55 -3.27 -10.13 -8.77
CA LEU A 55 -3.19 -8.93 -7.95
C LEU A 55 -4.55 -8.24 -7.90
N GLU A 56 -4.98 -7.88 -6.71
CA GLU A 56 -6.22 -7.13 -6.51
C GLU A 56 -5.90 -5.68 -6.25
N TYR A 57 -6.54 -4.79 -7.02
CA TYR A 57 -6.44 -3.36 -6.83
C TYR A 57 -7.64 -2.87 -6.04
N SER A 58 -7.36 -2.14 -4.97
CA SER A 58 -8.40 -1.43 -4.22
C SER A 58 -7.99 0.03 -4.10
N LYS A 59 -8.89 0.93 -4.51
CA LYS A 59 -8.66 2.36 -4.39
C LYS A 59 -8.52 2.78 -2.94
N PHE A 60 -9.33 2.22 -2.06
CA PHE A 60 -9.30 2.50 -0.63
C PHE A 60 -8.86 1.26 0.13
N ARG A 61 -7.95 1.45 1.08
CA ARG A 61 -7.44 0.41 1.95
C ARG A 61 -7.73 0.79 3.39
N TYR A 62 -8.04 -0.22 4.21
CA TYR A 62 -8.35 -0.06 5.62
C TYR A 62 -7.58 -1.10 6.41
N TYR A 63 -6.86 -0.66 7.44
CA TYR A 63 -6.12 -1.54 8.33
C TYR A 63 -6.53 -1.25 9.75
N ILE A 64 -6.58 -2.29 10.57
CA ILE A 64 -6.84 -2.15 12.00
C ILE A 64 -5.59 -2.63 12.73
N MET A 65 -5.06 -1.79 13.61
CA MET A 65 -3.93 -2.18 14.45
C MET A 65 -4.32 -2.09 15.92
N ASN A 66 -3.66 -2.89 16.74
CA ASN A 66 -3.68 -2.72 18.18
C ASN A 66 -2.47 -1.85 18.54
N LYS A 67 -2.73 -0.56 18.75
CA LYS A 67 -1.67 0.41 19.04
C LYS A 67 -1.06 0.11 20.40
N LYS A 68 0.28 0.08 20.45
CA LYS A 68 1.04 -0.06 21.66
C LYS A 68 1.32 1.29 22.30
N ALA A 69 1.48 1.33 23.61
CA ALA A 69 1.94 2.50 24.33
C ALA A 69 3.34 2.93 23.85
N GLY A 70 3.62 4.21 23.90
CA GLY A 70 4.93 4.77 23.52
C GLY A 70 5.01 5.30 22.09
N TYR A 71 3.92 5.18 21.31
CA TYR A 71 3.86 5.65 19.92
C TYR A 71 2.77 6.69 19.76
N ILE A 72 3.11 7.79 19.08
CA ILE A 72 2.10 8.83 18.82
C ILE A 72 1.28 8.50 17.58
N THR A 73 0.04 8.97 17.57
CA THR A 73 -0.86 8.80 16.42
C THR A 73 -0.56 9.87 15.38
N ALA A 74 0.46 9.62 14.57
CA ALA A 74 0.92 10.49 13.49
C ALA A 74 1.55 9.66 12.39
N VAL A 75 1.65 10.23 11.20
CA VAL A 75 2.30 9.57 10.07
C VAL A 75 3.82 9.70 10.18
N GLU A 76 4.29 10.87 10.61
CA GLU A 76 5.70 11.12 10.81
C GLU A 76 5.92 12.14 11.92
N ASP A 77 7.05 12.07 12.58
CA ASP A 77 7.48 13.02 13.60
C ASP A 77 9.00 12.98 13.69
N PRO A 78 9.68 14.14 13.80
CA PRO A 78 11.15 14.18 13.85
C PRO A 78 11.75 13.63 15.14
N ARG A 79 10.98 13.53 16.21
CA ARG A 79 11.48 13.14 17.55
C ARG A 79 10.80 11.91 18.13
N GLU A 80 9.51 11.75 17.87
CA GLU A 80 8.69 10.71 18.48
C GLU A 80 8.51 9.51 17.55
N LYS A 81 8.41 8.34 18.13
CA LYS A 81 8.01 7.14 17.40
C LYS A 81 6.54 7.22 17.05
N THR A 82 6.19 6.92 15.81
CA THR A 82 4.81 6.98 15.35
C THR A 82 4.22 5.58 15.17
N VAL A 83 2.89 5.51 15.10
CA VAL A 83 2.16 4.28 14.86
C VAL A 83 2.55 3.62 13.53
N MET A 84 3.07 4.38 12.58
CA MET A 84 3.52 3.83 11.29
C MET A 84 4.65 2.82 11.46
N GLU A 85 5.48 2.97 12.50
CA GLU A 85 6.57 2.03 12.79
C GLU A 85 6.08 0.67 13.30
N LEU A 86 4.84 0.59 13.75
CA LEU A 86 4.23 -0.64 14.21
C LEU A 86 3.65 -1.48 13.07
N LEU A 87 3.58 -0.92 11.86
CA LEU A 87 3.01 -1.60 10.71
C LEU A 87 3.99 -2.62 10.14
N PRO A 88 3.53 -3.86 9.84
CA PRO A 88 4.37 -4.83 9.17
C PRO A 88 4.69 -4.41 7.74
N ASP A 89 5.75 -5.00 7.17
CA ASP A 89 6.26 -4.62 5.84
C ASP A 89 5.25 -4.83 4.70
N TRP A 90 4.31 -5.76 4.87
CA TRP A 90 3.31 -6.03 3.85
C TRP A 90 2.23 -4.94 3.74
N VAL A 91 2.17 -4.02 4.68
CA VAL A 91 1.19 -2.92 4.66
C VAL A 91 1.64 -1.84 3.67
N ILE A 92 0.70 -1.42 2.82
CA ILE A 92 0.94 -0.35 1.86
C ILE A 92 0.78 0.99 2.58
N LYS A 93 1.89 1.68 2.80
CA LYS A 93 1.92 2.91 3.62
C LYS A 93 1.60 4.18 2.84
N LYS A 94 1.55 4.10 1.51
CA LYS A 94 1.28 5.25 0.65
C LYS A 94 -0.06 5.89 0.99
N GLU A 95 -0.04 7.17 1.29
CA GLU A 95 -1.22 7.97 1.62
C GLU A 95 -2.01 7.45 2.84
N LEU A 96 -1.43 6.52 3.58
CA LEU A 96 -2.08 5.93 4.75
C LEU A 96 -2.01 6.89 5.93
N ALA A 97 -3.14 7.07 6.62
CA ALA A 97 -3.22 7.92 7.80
C ALA A 97 -4.17 7.31 8.84
N PRO A 98 -3.93 7.58 10.13
CA PRO A 98 -4.81 7.10 11.17
C PRO A 98 -6.16 7.83 11.15
N VAL A 99 -7.22 7.11 11.46
CA VAL A 99 -8.57 7.65 11.68
C VAL A 99 -8.71 7.91 13.19
N GLY A 100 -8.79 9.19 13.55
CA GLY A 100 -8.82 9.58 14.95
C GLY A 100 -7.43 9.51 15.58
N ARG A 101 -7.39 9.69 16.89
CA ARG A 101 -6.14 9.78 17.64
C ARG A 101 -6.28 9.08 18.98
N LEU A 102 -5.24 8.36 19.36
CA LEU A 102 -5.06 7.83 20.72
C LEU A 102 -3.83 8.49 21.32
N ASP A 103 -3.87 8.74 22.60
CA ASP A 103 -2.71 9.32 23.32
C ASP A 103 -1.49 8.40 23.21
N LYS A 104 -0.31 8.97 23.33
CA LYS A 104 0.97 8.25 23.22
C LYS A 104 0.99 6.98 24.07
N ASP A 105 0.57 7.07 25.31
CA ASP A 105 0.62 5.97 26.27
C ASP A 105 -0.66 5.14 26.33
N THR A 106 -1.60 5.39 25.43
CA THR A 106 -2.84 4.65 25.35
C THR A 106 -2.66 3.46 24.38
N GLU A 107 -3.12 2.30 24.83
CA GLU A 107 -3.23 1.10 23.98
C GLU A 107 -4.66 0.98 23.47
N GLY A 108 -4.84 0.43 22.28
CA GLY A 108 -6.18 0.20 21.75
C GLY A 108 -6.23 0.08 20.24
N LEU A 109 -7.41 -0.17 19.72
CA LEU A 109 -7.63 -0.34 18.30
C LEU A 109 -7.58 1.02 17.59
N LEU A 110 -6.83 1.04 16.48
CA LEU A 110 -6.67 2.20 15.64
C LEU A 110 -6.86 1.78 14.19
N VAL A 111 -7.72 2.50 13.47
CA VAL A 111 -7.94 2.28 12.05
C VAL A 111 -7.01 3.21 11.26
N LEU A 112 -6.37 2.67 10.23
CA LEU A 112 -5.57 3.45 9.28
C LEU A 112 -6.15 3.25 7.89
N THR A 113 -6.20 4.30 7.11
CA THR A 113 -6.78 4.25 5.77
C THR A 113 -6.14 5.31 4.87
N ASN A 114 -6.20 5.06 3.56
CA ASN A 114 -5.88 6.08 2.55
C ASN A 114 -7.13 6.84 2.08
N ASP A 115 -8.29 6.57 2.68
CA ASP A 115 -9.52 7.33 2.41
C ASP A 115 -9.48 8.64 3.20
N GLY A 116 -9.11 9.73 2.52
CA GLY A 116 -8.93 11.03 3.15
C GLY A 116 -10.20 11.59 3.78
N GLN A 117 -11.36 11.26 3.25
CA GLN A 117 -12.63 11.71 3.82
C GLN A 117 -12.91 11.04 5.16
N LEU A 118 -12.60 9.75 5.27
CA LEU A 118 -12.78 9.00 6.51
C LEU A 118 -11.74 9.40 7.56
N ALA A 119 -10.50 9.68 7.14
CA ALA A 119 -9.41 10.04 8.06
C ALA A 119 -9.57 11.47 8.62
N HIS A 120 -10.28 12.31 7.95
CA HIS A 120 -10.61 13.65 8.39
C HIS A 120 -12.01 13.71 9.03
#